data_c8f0633948b7a33ecb00204eeace6f45
#
_entry.id   c8f0633948b7a33ecb00204eeace6f45
#
_cell.length_a   1.000
_cell.length_b   1.000
_cell.length_c   1.000
_cell.angle_alpha   90.00
_cell.angle_beta   90.00
_cell.angle_gamma   90.00
#
_symmetry.space_group_name_H-M   'P 1'
#
loop_
_entity.id
_entity.type
_entity.pdbx_description
1 polymer ?
#
loop_
_entity_poly.entity_id
_entity_poly.type
_entity_poly.pdbx_seq_one_letter_code
_entity_poly.pdbx_strand_id
1 'polypeptide(L)'
;MSDYGDFARFYDKFTSNVDYPARARYFDALIQKYNPDAQLMLDLACGTGSLSFELEPFGYDIVAVDNSYEMLSVAMEKKEMLESNVLFLCQEMSELDLFGTIDATVCALDSINHIIDEEEVKDIFKKVSLFSNRGAVFAFDVNTVYKHKEVLGNNCFVYENNNTFCAWQNSLDKDGVTVDISLDFFDKTENDGLYCRYSSDFSEKAYEIDDLKNWLDEAGFEVKAVFDEDSFLPLRKDSQRAVIAAVKK
;
A
#
# COMPACT_ATOMS: atom_id res chain seq x y z
N MET A 1 -8.07 -0.54 -17.65
CA MET A 1 -6.63 -0.75 -17.93
C MET A 1 -5.89 0.05 -16.88
N SER A 2 -5.11 -0.59 -16.02
CA SER A 2 -4.39 0.14 -14.98
C SER A 2 -3.36 1.07 -15.63
N ASP A 3 -3.36 2.35 -15.26
CA ASP A 3 -2.40 3.37 -15.76
C ASP A 3 -0.96 3.17 -15.20
N TYR A 4 -0.68 2.02 -14.59
CA TYR A 4 0.61 1.70 -13.94
C TYR A 4 1.67 1.10 -14.89
N GLY A 5 1.40 0.92 -16.19
CA GLY A 5 2.28 0.19 -17.11
C GLY A 5 3.72 0.73 -17.18
N ASP A 6 3.89 2.01 -17.39
CA ASP A 6 5.22 2.63 -17.41
C ASP A 6 5.73 2.95 -15.99
N PHE A 7 4.82 3.19 -15.04
CA PHE A 7 5.16 3.51 -13.65
C PHE A 7 5.86 2.36 -12.92
N ALA A 8 5.45 1.11 -13.16
CA ALA A 8 6.05 -0.07 -12.53
C ALA A 8 7.58 -0.13 -12.71
N ARG A 9 8.09 0.32 -13.88
CA ARG A 9 9.54 0.37 -14.17
C ARG A 9 10.30 1.35 -13.28
N PHE A 10 9.62 2.38 -12.82
CA PHE A 10 10.21 3.46 -12.02
C PHE A 10 9.88 3.32 -10.54
N TYR A 11 8.88 2.51 -10.18
CA TYR A 11 8.33 2.41 -8.83
C TYR A 11 9.42 2.17 -7.79
N ASP A 12 10.24 1.15 -7.96
CA ASP A 12 11.31 0.83 -6.99
C ASP A 12 12.38 1.94 -6.86
N LYS A 13 12.62 2.69 -7.96
CA LYS A 13 13.54 3.84 -7.92
C LYS A 13 12.94 4.98 -7.10
N PHE A 14 11.62 5.19 -7.20
CA PHE A 14 10.89 6.26 -6.50
C PHE A 14 10.60 5.92 -5.05
N THR A 15 10.39 4.66 -4.74
CA THR A 15 10.22 4.16 -3.38
C THR A 15 11.56 3.79 -2.71
N SER A 16 12.69 4.13 -3.32
CA SER A 16 14.04 3.88 -2.76
C SER A 16 14.31 4.60 -1.42
N ASN A 17 13.50 5.60 -1.07
CA ASN A 17 13.50 6.27 0.23
C ASN A 17 12.66 5.52 1.29
N VAL A 18 11.89 4.50 0.92
CA VAL A 18 11.13 3.66 1.84
C VAL A 18 12.07 2.63 2.46
N ASP A 19 12.17 2.63 3.78
CA ASP A 19 12.90 1.60 4.52
C ASP A 19 12.01 0.36 4.67
N TYR A 20 11.92 -0.46 3.60
CA TYR A 20 11.12 -1.69 3.60
C TYR A 20 11.52 -2.66 4.72
N PRO A 21 12.82 -2.87 5.04
CA PRO A 21 13.21 -3.68 6.19
C PRO A 21 12.68 -3.14 7.53
N ALA A 22 12.68 -1.83 7.75
CA ALA A 22 12.11 -1.24 8.97
C ALA A 22 10.59 -1.40 9.00
N ARG A 23 9.92 -1.18 7.86
CA ARG A 23 8.48 -1.35 7.72
C ARG A 23 8.04 -2.80 7.95
N ALA A 24 8.77 -3.78 7.40
CA ALA A 24 8.50 -5.20 7.65
C ALA A 24 8.63 -5.55 9.14
N ARG A 25 9.69 -5.10 9.82
CA ARG A 25 9.83 -5.26 11.28
C ARG A 25 8.67 -4.64 12.06
N TYR A 26 8.17 -3.49 11.62
CA TYR A 26 7.05 -2.82 12.27
C TYR A 26 5.75 -3.61 12.10
N PHE A 27 5.42 -4.07 10.88
CA PHE A 27 4.23 -4.89 10.64
C PHE A 27 4.33 -6.25 11.33
N ASP A 28 5.49 -6.90 11.31
CA ASP A 28 5.72 -8.12 12.09
C ASP A 28 5.43 -7.88 13.58
N ALA A 29 5.99 -6.84 14.18
CA ALA A 29 5.75 -6.52 15.58
C ALA A 29 4.26 -6.25 15.90
N LEU A 30 3.50 -5.64 14.97
CA LEU A 30 2.06 -5.47 15.11
C LEU A 30 1.32 -6.81 15.07
N ILE A 31 1.66 -7.68 14.11
CA ILE A 31 1.05 -8.99 13.97
C ILE A 31 1.36 -9.84 15.19
N GLN A 32 2.62 -9.95 15.59
CA GLN A 32 3.04 -10.72 16.77
C GLN A 32 2.38 -10.25 18.07
N LYS A 33 2.07 -8.96 18.17
CA LYS A 33 1.37 -8.39 19.34
C LYS A 33 -0.06 -8.90 19.48
N TYR A 34 -0.77 -9.14 18.38
CA TYR A 34 -2.20 -9.47 18.39
C TYR A 34 -2.50 -10.90 17.95
N ASN A 35 -1.62 -11.52 17.15
CA ASN A 35 -1.71 -12.91 16.71
C ASN A 35 -0.29 -13.52 16.59
N PRO A 36 0.33 -13.92 17.71
CA PRO A 36 1.71 -14.45 17.69
C PRO A 36 1.85 -15.81 16.99
N ASP A 37 0.76 -16.47 16.72
CA ASP A 37 0.73 -17.78 16.03
C ASP A 37 0.45 -17.64 14.53
N ALA A 38 0.42 -16.43 13.98
CA ALA A 38 0.17 -16.17 12.58
C ALA A 38 1.26 -16.83 11.70
N GLN A 39 0.82 -17.58 10.69
CA GLN A 39 1.70 -18.28 9.74
C GLN A 39 1.40 -17.85 8.30
N LEU A 40 0.13 -17.87 7.89
CA LEU A 40 -0.27 -17.51 6.54
C LEU A 40 -0.67 -16.01 6.47
N MET A 41 0.05 -15.28 5.63
CA MET A 41 -0.11 -13.84 5.46
C MET A 41 -0.59 -13.47 4.05
N LEU A 42 -1.49 -12.49 3.98
CA LEU A 42 -1.83 -11.78 2.75
C LEU A 42 -1.10 -10.43 2.73
N ASP A 43 -0.32 -10.18 1.68
CA ASP A 43 0.13 -8.83 1.32
C ASP A 43 -0.81 -8.29 0.23
N LEU A 44 -1.72 -7.40 0.62
CA LEU A 44 -2.79 -6.87 -0.22
C LEU A 44 -2.35 -5.56 -0.88
N ALA A 45 -2.43 -5.49 -2.22
CA ALA A 45 -1.83 -4.44 -3.04
C ALA A 45 -0.30 -4.40 -2.89
N CYS A 46 0.35 -5.54 -3.17
CA CYS A 46 1.77 -5.76 -2.92
C CYS A 46 2.71 -5.01 -3.87
N GLY A 47 2.19 -4.46 -4.98
CA GLY A 47 2.97 -3.81 -6.03
C GLY A 47 4.09 -4.71 -6.55
N THR A 48 5.32 -4.23 -6.51
CA THR A 48 6.52 -4.97 -6.94
C THR A 48 7.03 -5.98 -5.90
N GLY A 49 6.27 -6.26 -4.83
CA GLY A 49 6.57 -7.26 -3.82
C GLY A 49 7.67 -6.88 -2.83
N SER A 50 8.15 -5.64 -2.83
CA SER A 50 9.28 -5.24 -1.99
C SER A 50 9.04 -5.48 -0.50
N LEU A 51 7.83 -5.22 0.01
CA LEU A 51 7.47 -5.52 1.39
C LEU A 51 7.30 -7.01 1.62
N SER A 52 6.68 -7.74 0.69
CA SER A 52 6.49 -9.19 0.78
C SER A 52 7.82 -9.92 1.00
N PHE A 53 8.86 -9.56 0.22
CA PHE A 53 10.18 -10.19 0.35
C PHE A 53 10.87 -9.88 1.69
N GLU A 54 10.62 -8.71 2.26
CA GLU A 54 11.15 -8.34 3.59
C GLU A 54 10.35 -8.98 4.74
N LEU A 55 9.10 -9.39 4.50
CA LEU A 55 8.27 -10.11 5.49
C LEU A 55 8.54 -11.64 5.48
N GLU A 56 8.91 -12.22 4.35
CA GLU A 56 9.16 -13.68 4.23
C GLU A 56 10.19 -14.21 5.26
N PRO A 57 11.31 -13.52 5.55
CA PRO A 57 12.30 -13.98 6.54
C PRO A 57 11.78 -14.10 7.98
N PHE A 58 10.62 -13.50 8.31
CA PHE A 58 9.98 -13.68 9.62
C PHE A 58 9.24 -15.02 9.75
N GLY A 59 9.19 -15.83 8.68
CA GLY A 59 8.64 -17.17 8.68
C GLY A 59 7.18 -17.25 8.25
N TYR A 60 6.65 -16.21 7.64
CA TYR A 60 5.31 -16.24 7.06
C TYR A 60 5.29 -16.91 5.69
N ASP A 61 4.26 -17.74 5.47
CA ASP A 61 3.86 -18.16 4.13
C ASP A 61 3.03 -17.04 3.51
N ILE A 62 3.53 -16.40 2.45
CA ILE A 62 2.95 -15.17 1.93
C ILE A 62 2.21 -15.41 0.61
N VAL A 63 0.95 -14.98 0.58
CA VAL A 63 0.17 -14.74 -0.64
C VAL A 63 0.15 -13.23 -0.86
N ALA A 64 0.64 -12.78 -2.00
CA ALA A 64 0.75 -11.37 -2.36
C ALA A 64 -0.17 -11.08 -3.55
N VAL A 65 -1.02 -10.07 -3.42
CA VAL A 65 -2.07 -9.75 -4.41
C VAL A 65 -1.88 -8.32 -4.88
N ASP A 66 -1.93 -8.12 -6.19
CA ASP A 66 -2.00 -6.80 -6.82
C ASP A 66 -2.85 -6.87 -8.10
N ASN A 67 -3.47 -5.77 -8.52
CA ASN A 67 -4.25 -5.72 -9.75
C ASN A 67 -3.42 -5.39 -10.99
N SER A 68 -2.20 -4.86 -10.82
CA SER A 68 -1.31 -4.49 -11.91
C SER A 68 -0.45 -5.67 -12.34
N TYR A 69 -0.69 -6.14 -13.55
CA TYR A 69 0.15 -7.17 -14.17
C TYR A 69 1.61 -6.70 -14.31
N GLU A 70 1.82 -5.42 -14.58
CA GLU A 70 3.14 -4.82 -14.75
C GLU A 70 3.93 -4.81 -13.44
N MET A 71 3.27 -4.46 -12.32
CA MET A 71 3.87 -4.54 -10.98
C MET A 71 4.25 -5.99 -10.65
N LEU A 72 3.34 -6.92 -10.88
CA LEU A 72 3.57 -8.34 -10.62
C LEU A 72 4.66 -8.93 -11.54
N SER A 73 4.82 -8.43 -12.76
CA SER A 73 5.93 -8.84 -13.62
C SER A 73 7.28 -8.51 -12.99
N VAL A 74 7.43 -7.30 -12.43
CA VAL A 74 8.63 -6.90 -11.69
C VAL A 74 8.81 -7.74 -10.42
N ALA A 75 7.71 -8.02 -9.69
CA ALA A 75 7.74 -8.87 -8.50
C ALA A 75 8.21 -10.30 -8.83
N MET A 76 7.75 -10.87 -9.95
CA MET A 76 8.16 -12.20 -10.39
C MET A 76 9.64 -12.27 -10.78
N GLU A 77 10.19 -11.23 -11.43
CA GLU A 77 11.62 -11.13 -11.72
C GLU A 77 12.45 -11.10 -10.42
N LYS A 78 12.03 -10.31 -9.43
CA LYS A 78 12.67 -10.26 -8.12
C LYS A 78 12.57 -11.60 -7.39
N LYS A 79 11.40 -12.26 -7.42
CA LYS A 79 11.19 -13.57 -6.83
C LYS A 79 12.21 -14.58 -7.33
N GLU A 80 12.44 -14.65 -8.65
CA GLU A 80 13.43 -15.55 -9.23
C GLU A 80 14.86 -15.24 -8.75
N MET A 81 15.24 -13.95 -8.71
CA MET A 81 16.55 -13.52 -8.25
C MET A 81 16.80 -13.80 -6.76
N LEU A 82 15.74 -13.72 -5.94
CA LEU A 82 15.81 -13.90 -4.47
C LEU A 82 15.55 -15.36 -4.04
N GLU A 83 15.19 -16.24 -4.98
CA GLU A 83 14.75 -17.63 -4.69
C GLU A 83 13.59 -17.66 -3.67
N SER A 84 12.69 -16.68 -3.72
CA SER A 84 11.59 -16.50 -2.77
C SER A 84 10.44 -17.49 -3.03
N ASN A 85 9.68 -17.81 -1.96
CA ASN A 85 8.48 -18.67 -2.03
C ASN A 85 7.17 -17.88 -2.11
N VAL A 86 7.19 -16.56 -2.05
CA VAL A 86 5.97 -15.72 -2.10
C VAL A 86 5.11 -16.09 -3.31
N LEU A 87 3.81 -16.32 -3.06
CA LEU A 87 2.84 -16.60 -4.12
C LEU A 87 2.19 -15.29 -4.58
N PHE A 88 2.42 -14.90 -5.84
CA PHE A 88 1.81 -13.71 -6.44
C PHE A 88 0.54 -14.05 -7.22
N LEU A 89 -0.54 -13.28 -7.00
CA LEU A 89 -1.83 -13.40 -7.68
C LEU A 89 -2.27 -12.03 -8.23
N CYS A 90 -2.75 -12.03 -9.48
CA CYS A 90 -3.29 -10.82 -10.10
C CYS A 90 -4.79 -10.74 -9.83
N GLN A 91 -5.21 -9.89 -8.89
CA GLN A 91 -6.62 -9.71 -8.49
C GLN A 91 -6.86 -8.28 -8.01
N GLU A 92 -8.08 -7.78 -8.24
CA GLU A 92 -8.58 -6.56 -7.59
C GLU A 92 -8.84 -6.83 -6.09
N MET A 93 -8.54 -5.84 -5.24
CA MET A 93 -8.79 -5.96 -3.79
C MET A 93 -10.27 -6.21 -3.46
N SER A 94 -11.18 -5.59 -4.19
CA SER A 94 -12.64 -5.75 -4.05
C SER A 94 -13.16 -7.08 -4.57
N GLU A 95 -12.40 -7.77 -5.42
CA GLU A 95 -12.72 -9.10 -5.96
C GLU A 95 -11.86 -10.22 -5.38
N LEU A 96 -11.18 -9.96 -4.25
CA LEU A 96 -10.30 -10.93 -3.59
C LEU A 96 -10.97 -12.30 -3.46
N ASP A 97 -10.28 -13.35 -3.94
CA ASP A 97 -10.69 -14.75 -3.87
C ASP A 97 -9.49 -15.65 -3.57
N LEU A 98 -9.48 -16.25 -2.39
CA LEU A 98 -8.40 -17.11 -1.90
C LEU A 98 -8.90 -18.54 -1.68
N PHE A 99 -8.01 -19.51 -1.80
CA PHE A 99 -8.34 -20.94 -1.58
C PHE A 99 -8.59 -21.31 -0.11
N GLY A 100 -8.27 -20.44 0.83
CA GLY A 100 -8.41 -20.68 2.26
C GLY A 100 -8.40 -19.37 3.04
N THR A 101 -8.33 -19.51 4.37
CA THR A 101 -8.29 -18.37 5.29
C THR A 101 -6.86 -18.07 5.72
N ILE A 102 -6.61 -16.83 6.08
CA ILE A 102 -5.32 -16.26 6.45
C ILE A 102 -5.30 -15.81 7.91
N ASP A 103 -4.12 -15.71 8.49
CA ASP A 103 -3.90 -15.33 9.89
C ASP A 103 -3.52 -13.85 10.04
N ALA A 104 -2.98 -13.25 8.97
CA ALA A 104 -2.64 -11.84 8.94
C ALA A 104 -2.81 -11.26 7.54
N THR A 105 -3.23 -10.00 7.45
CA THR A 105 -3.21 -9.19 6.22
C THR A 105 -2.44 -7.92 6.49
N VAL A 106 -1.51 -7.58 5.59
CA VAL A 106 -0.92 -6.26 5.49
C VAL A 106 -1.39 -5.58 4.20
N CYS A 107 -1.60 -4.25 4.26
CA CYS A 107 -1.88 -3.43 3.07
C CYS A 107 -1.16 -2.11 3.29
N ALA A 108 0.00 -1.96 2.65
CA ALA A 108 0.94 -0.89 2.98
C ALA A 108 1.05 0.16 1.88
N LEU A 109 1.69 1.28 2.23
CA LEU A 109 1.96 2.39 1.32
C LEU A 109 0.69 2.98 0.71
N ASP A 110 -0.25 3.37 1.61
CA ASP A 110 -1.47 4.13 1.26
C ASP A 110 -2.35 3.48 0.19
N SER A 111 -2.22 2.18 -0.07
CA SER A 111 -2.99 1.49 -1.12
C SER A 111 -4.51 1.65 -0.98
N ILE A 112 -5.03 1.78 0.24
CA ILE A 112 -6.46 2.06 0.47
C ILE A 112 -6.86 3.46 -0.03
N ASN A 113 -5.94 4.43 -0.04
CA ASN A 113 -6.25 5.77 -0.54
C ASN A 113 -6.43 5.82 -2.06
N HIS A 114 -5.89 4.84 -2.82
CA HIS A 114 -6.13 4.74 -4.26
C HIS A 114 -7.56 4.32 -4.61
N ILE A 115 -8.33 3.83 -3.64
CA ILE A 115 -9.75 3.52 -3.81
C ILE A 115 -10.54 4.76 -3.44
N ILE A 116 -11.14 5.44 -4.41
CA ILE A 116 -11.86 6.71 -4.20
C ILE A 116 -13.35 6.52 -3.85
N ASP A 117 -13.91 5.33 -4.12
CA ASP A 117 -15.28 4.98 -3.77
C ASP A 117 -15.33 4.33 -2.37
N GLU A 118 -16.09 4.94 -1.45
CA GLU A 118 -16.27 4.47 -0.08
C GLU A 118 -16.93 3.09 0.00
N GLU A 119 -17.86 2.80 -0.91
CA GLU A 119 -18.52 1.47 -0.93
C GLU A 119 -17.53 0.39 -1.35
N GLU A 120 -16.61 0.70 -2.27
CA GLU A 120 -15.55 -0.23 -2.65
C GLU A 120 -14.58 -0.50 -1.49
N VAL A 121 -14.19 0.53 -0.70
CA VAL A 121 -13.38 0.31 0.52
C VAL A 121 -14.09 -0.61 1.51
N LYS A 122 -15.41 -0.42 1.72
CA LYS A 122 -16.21 -1.29 2.59
C LYS A 122 -16.25 -2.73 2.06
N ASP A 123 -16.35 -2.90 0.75
CA ASP A 123 -16.36 -4.23 0.13
C ASP A 123 -14.98 -4.91 0.23
N ILE A 124 -13.89 -4.17 0.09
CA ILE A 124 -12.54 -4.66 0.36
C ILE A 124 -12.42 -5.17 1.81
N PHE A 125 -12.88 -4.40 2.80
CA PHE A 125 -12.83 -4.83 4.20
C PHE A 125 -13.67 -6.07 4.46
N LYS A 126 -14.85 -6.21 3.81
CA LYS A 126 -15.66 -7.43 3.86
C LYS A 126 -14.95 -8.63 3.22
N LYS A 127 -14.25 -8.40 2.10
CA LYS A 127 -13.47 -9.45 1.41
C LYS A 127 -12.29 -9.93 2.27
N VAL A 128 -11.50 -9.01 2.83
CA VAL A 128 -10.44 -9.36 3.78
C VAL A 128 -11.03 -10.14 4.97
N SER A 129 -12.15 -9.68 5.51
CA SER A 129 -12.86 -10.35 6.61
C SER A 129 -13.31 -11.77 6.26
N LEU A 130 -13.81 -11.99 5.04
CA LEU A 130 -14.28 -13.30 4.56
C LEU A 130 -13.15 -14.34 4.58
N PHE A 131 -11.96 -13.93 4.18
CA PHE A 131 -10.79 -14.80 4.12
C PHE A 131 -9.93 -14.78 5.39
N SER A 132 -10.32 -14.04 6.43
CA SER A 132 -9.60 -13.97 7.71
C SER A 132 -10.06 -15.05 8.69
N ASN A 133 -9.13 -15.77 9.30
CA ASN A 133 -9.40 -16.58 10.47
C ASN A 133 -9.88 -15.72 11.64
N ARG A 134 -10.67 -16.30 12.56
CA ARG A 134 -10.99 -15.60 13.81
C ARG A 134 -9.69 -15.28 14.56
N GLY A 135 -9.51 -14.05 14.96
CA GLY A 135 -8.28 -13.57 15.60
C GLY A 135 -7.20 -13.12 14.61
N ALA A 136 -7.44 -13.26 13.31
CA ALA A 136 -6.51 -12.74 12.29
C ALA A 136 -6.33 -11.22 12.41
N VAL A 137 -5.11 -10.76 12.14
CA VAL A 137 -4.76 -9.34 12.18
C VAL A 137 -4.89 -8.74 10.79
N PHE A 138 -5.58 -7.61 10.67
CA PHE A 138 -5.53 -6.75 9.50
C PHE A 138 -4.82 -5.46 9.87
N ALA A 139 -3.64 -5.23 9.31
CA ALA A 139 -2.82 -4.04 9.53
C ALA A 139 -2.60 -3.30 8.21
N PHE A 140 -2.95 -2.03 8.16
CA PHE A 140 -2.76 -1.21 6.96
C PHE A 140 -2.44 0.23 7.31
N ASP A 141 -1.85 0.95 6.37
CA ASP A 141 -1.60 2.37 6.53
C ASP A 141 -2.38 3.20 5.51
N VAL A 142 -2.70 4.43 5.90
CA VAL A 142 -3.37 5.41 5.06
C VAL A 142 -2.73 6.78 5.20
N ASN A 143 -2.72 7.54 4.11
CA ASN A 143 -2.50 8.97 4.13
C ASN A 143 -3.67 9.65 4.83
N THR A 144 -3.37 10.58 5.75
CA THR A 144 -4.40 11.28 6.53
C THR A 144 -5.02 12.43 5.73
N VAL A 145 -6.19 12.89 6.17
CA VAL A 145 -6.81 14.12 5.64
C VAL A 145 -5.87 15.33 5.81
N TYR A 146 -5.09 15.37 6.91
CA TYR A 146 -4.07 16.41 7.09
C TYR A 146 -3.02 16.38 5.97
N LYS A 147 -2.49 15.19 5.62
CA LYS A 147 -1.50 15.07 4.56
C LYS A 147 -2.06 15.52 3.21
N HIS A 148 -3.28 15.12 2.87
CA HIS A 148 -3.92 15.52 1.62
C HIS A 148 -4.10 17.04 1.53
N LYS A 149 -4.55 17.68 2.59
CA LYS A 149 -4.81 19.14 2.61
C LYS A 149 -3.55 19.99 2.70
N GLU A 150 -2.66 19.65 3.65
CA GLU A 150 -1.59 20.56 4.05
C GLU A 150 -0.24 20.21 3.38
N VAL A 151 -0.05 18.95 2.98
CA VAL A 151 1.23 18.48 2.42
C VAL A 151 1.13 18.24 0.92
N LEU A 152 0.19 17.40 0.49
CA LEU A 152 -0.01 17.13 -0.94
C LEU A 152 -0.71 18.32 -1.61
N GLY A 153 -1.93 18.62 -1.20
CA GLY A 153 -2.70 19.79 -1.63
C GLY A 153 -2.56 20.09 -3.12
N ASN A 154 -2.21 21.34 -3.44
CA ASN A 154 -1.87 21.81 -4.79
C ASN A 154 -0.35 21.97 -4.96
N ASN A 155 0.45 21.18 -4.26
CA ASN A 155 1.90 21.23 -4.30
C ASN A 155 2.47 20.49 -5.50
N CYS A 156 3.71 20.83 -5.81
CA CYS A 156 4.53 20.15 -6.81
C CYS A 156 5.83 19.71 -6.15
N PHE A 157 6.22 18.47 -6.38
CA PHE A 157 7.46 17.89 -5.89
C PHE A 157 8.34 17.50 -7.07
N VAL A 158 9.63 17.60 -6.88
CA VAL A 158 10.62 17.20 -7.89
C VAL A 158 11.59 16.23 -7.24
N TYR A 159 11.79 15.10 -7.91
CA TYR A 159 12.75 14.09 -7.49
C TYR A 159 13.72 13.82 -8.62
N GLU A 160 14.99 13.63 -8.27
CA GLU A 160 16.03 13.22 -9.20
C GLU A 160 16.75 12.01 -8.60
N ASN A 161 16.83 10.94 -9.34
CA ASN A 161 17.54 9.73 -8.96
C ASN A 161 18.34 9.23 -10.16
N ASN A 162 19.70 9.39 -10.09
CA ASN A 162 20.63 9.02 -11.14
C ASN A 162 20.27 9.64 -12.52
N ASN A 163 19.65 8.84 -13.38
CA ASN A 163 19.31 9.23 -14.74
C ASN A 163 17.83 9.57 -14.93
N THR A 164 17.03 9.50 -13.88
CA THR A 164 15.58 9.71 -13.95
C THR A 164 15.19 10.94 -13.14
N PHE A 165 14.51 11.87 -13.79
CA PHE A 165 13.89 13.03 -13.16
C PHE A 165 12.38 12.83 -13.11
N CYS A 166 11.74 13.13 -11.98
CA CYS A 166 10.29 13.08 -11.82
C CYS A 166 9.74 14.45 -11.41
N ALA A 167 8.76 14.92 -12.13
CA ALA A 167 7.89 16.01 -11.71
C ALA A 167 6.58 15.40 -11.19
N TRP A 168 6.31 15.59 -9.91
CA TRP A 168 5.08 15.15 -9.25
C TRP A 168 4.22 16.38 -8.99
N GLN A 169 3.06 16.45 -9.63
CA GLN A 169 2.12 17.56 -9.50
C GLN A 169 0.82 17.04 -8.87
N ASN A 170 0.29 17.81 -7.93
CA ASN A 170 -0.95 17.51 -7.24
C ASN A 170 -2.01 18.59 -7.48
N SER A 171 -3.26 18.18 -7.56
CA SER A 171 -4.42 19.04 -7.57
C SER A 171 -5.43 18.57 -6.53
N LEU A 172 -5.67 19.36 -5.49
CA LEU A 172 -6.67 19.06 -4.48
C LEU A 172 -8.07 19.35 -5.04
N ASP A 173 -8.95 18.35 -5.03
CA ASP A 173 -10.34 18.53 -5.46
C ASP A 173 -11.15 19.38 -4.45
N LYS A 174 -12.33 19.82 -4.88
CA LYS A 174 -13.24 20.68 -4.10
C LYS A 174 -13.78 20.01 -2.83
N ASP A 175 -13.79 18.70 -2.77
CA ASP A 175 -14.17 17.93 -1.56
C ASP A 175 -13.13 18.12 -0.43
N GLY A 176 -11.92 18.54 -0.77
CA GLY A 176 -10.83 18.81 0.15
C GLY A 176 -10.16 17.55 0.72
N VAL A 177 -10.43 16.37 0.17
CA VAL A 177 -9.86 15.08 0.61
C VAL A 177 -9.33 14.24 -0.54
N THR A 178 -9.77 14.50 -1.77
CA THR A 178 -9.27 13.84 -2.98
C THR A 178 -8.15 14.68 -3.61
N VAL A 179 -7.06 14.03 -3.95
CA VAL A 179 -5.92 14.65 -4.65
C VAL A 179 -5.71 13.92 -5.97
N ASP A 180 -5.79 14.66 -7.08
CA ASP A 180 -5.35 14.17 -8.37
C ASP A 180 -3.83 14.32 -8.47
N ILE A 181 -3.16 13.26 -8.85
CA ILE A 181 -1.71 13.13 -8.91
C ILE A 181 -1.29 12.90 -10.35
N SER A 182 -0.40 13.75 -10.85
CA SER A 182 0.24 13.60 -12.16
C SER A 182 1.74 13.43 -11.97
N LEU A 183 2.28 12.33 -12.46
CA LEU A 183 3.71 12.00 -12.43
C LEU A 183 4.27 12.04 -13.85
N ASP A 184 5.26 12.90 -14.07
CA ASP A 184 6.03 12.93 -15.31
C ASP A 184 7.47 12.48 -15.04
N PHE A 185 7.86 11.35 -15.63
CA PHE A 185 9.21 10.81 -15.56
C PHE A 185 9.98 11.14 -16.84
N PHE A 186 11.19 11.63 -16.67
CA PHE A 186 12.13 11.88 -17.75
C PHE A 186 13.35 10.99 -17.52
N ASP A 187 13.45 9.88 -18.27
CA ASP A 187 14.54 8.93 -18.16
C ASP A 187 15.59 9.20 -19.22
N LYS A 188 16.83 9.39 -18.80
CA LYS A 188 17.93 9.74 -19.70
C LYS A 188 18.24 8.55 -20.62
N THR A 189 18.28 8.80 -21.92
CA THR A 189 18.65 7.79 -22.91
C THR A 189 20.17 7.63 -23.00
N GLU A 190 20.63 6.59 -23.70
CA GLU A 190 22.06 6.41 -24.00
C GLU A 190 22.61 7.53 -24.87
N ASN A 191 21.75 8.25 -25.61
CA ASN A 191 22.17 9.39 -26.42
C ASN A 191 22.24 10.65 -25.54
N ASP A 192 23.41 11.26 -25.46
CA ASP A 192 23.66 12.45 -24.64
C ASP A 192 22.64 13.57 -24.91
N GLY A 193 21.97 14.00 -23.83
CA GLY A 193 21.05 15.12 -23.82
C GLY A 193 19.61 14.79 -24.24
N LEU A 194 19.27 13.51 -24.50
CA LEU A 194 17.90 13.09 -24.81
C LEU A 194 17.27 12.35 -23.61
N TYR A 195 15.96 12.57 -23.43
CA TYR A 195 15.15 11.92 -22.42
C TYR A 195 13.90 11.30 -23.06
N CYS A 196 13.51 10.14 -22.57
CA CYS A 196 12.17 9.60 -22.80
C CYS A 196 11.25 10.08 -21.70
N ARG A 197 10.06 10.58 -22.05
CA ARG A 197 9.02 10.95 -21.10
C ARG A 197 8.01 9.82 -20.95
N TYR A 198 7.66 9.52 -19.69
CA TYR A 198 6.59 8.62 -19.29
C TYR A 198 5.69 9.38 -18.34
N SER A 199 4.39 9.16 -18.42
CA SER A 199 3.42 9.86 -17.55
C SER A 199 2.49 8.85 -16.92
N SER A 200 2.08 9.13 -15.68
CA SER A 200 1.07 8.37 -14.95
C SER A 200 0.18 9.33 -14.20
N ASP A 201 -1.13 9.17 -14.32
CA ASP A 201 -2.13 9.98 -13.65
C ASP A 201 -3.04 9.06 -12.83
N PHE A 202 -3.29 9.43 -11.57
CA PHE A 202 -4.20 8.72 -10.68
C PHE A 202 -4.72 9.66 -9.59
N SER A 203 -5.75 9.23 -8.86
CA SER A 203 -6.31 9.98 -7.75
C SER A 203 -6.21 9.19 -6.46
N GLU A 204 -5.99 9.88 -5.36
CA GLU A 204 -6.06 9.34 -4.01
C GLU A 204 -7.10 10.08 -3.19
N LYS A 205 -7.83 9.36 -2.34
CA LYS A 205 -8.79 9.93 -1.39
C LYS A 205 -8.40 9.60 0.04
N ALA A 206 -8.32 10.65 0.88
CA ALA A 206 -8.14 10.47 2.32
C ALA A 206 -9.50 10.27 3.00
N TYR A 207 -9.52 9.35 3.95
CA TYR A 207 -10.68 9.00 4.74
C TYR A 207 -10.50 9.43 6.19
N GLU A 208 -11.59 9.87 6.84
CA GLU A 208 -11.55 10.12 8.28
C GLU A 208 -11.32 8.78 9.03
N ILE A 209 -10.46 8.83 10.03
CA ILE A 209 -10.08 7.62 10.78
C ILE A 209 -11.30 6.96 11.45
N ASP A 210 -12.26 7.76 11.87
CA ASP A 210 -13.48 7.23 12.52
C ASP A 210 -14.40 6.52 11.51
N ASP A 211 -14.43 6.95 10.25
CA ASP A 211 -15.15 6.25 9.18
C ASP A 211 -14.50 4.88 8.89
N LEU A 212 -13.18 4.83 8.76
CA LEU A 212 -12.44 3.57 8.58
C LEU A 212 -12.68 2.59 9.75
N LYS A 213 -12.71 3.08 11.00
CA LYS A 213 -13.03 2.25 12.17
C LYS A 213 -14.45 1.69 12.12
N ASN A 214 -15.42 2.51 11.71
CA ASN A 214 -16.82 2.09 11.59
C ASN A 214 -16.96 1.00 10.50
N TRP A 215 -16.35 1.19 9.34
CA TRP A 215 -16.40 0.22 8.24
C TRP A 215 -15.69 -1.09 8.58
N LEU A 216 -14.59 -1.04 9.34
CA LEU A 216 -13.94 -2.23 9.88
C LEU A 216 -14.82 -2.97 10.88
N ASP A 217 -15.52 -2.25 11.76
CA ASP A 217 -16.47 -2.84 12.73
C ASP A 217 -17.62 -3.55 12.01
N GLU A 218 -18.20 -2.90 11.00
CA GLU A 218 -19.24 -3.46 10.12
C GLU A 218 -18.75 -4.71 9.36
N ALA A 219 -17.49 -4.73 8.93
CA ALA A 219 -16.86 -5.88 8.29
C ALA A 219 -16.51 -7.02 9.27
N GLY A 220 -16.69 -6.82 10.58
CA GLY A 220 -16.45 -7.82 11.63
C GLY A 220 -15.02 -7.81 12.18
N PHE A 221 -14.33 -6.69 12.10
CA PHE A 221 -13.07 -6.46 12.79
C PHE A 221 -13.27 -5.61 14.05
N GLU A 222 -12.38 -5.76 15.01
CA GLU A 222 -12.23 -4.88 16.16
C GLU A 222 -10.94 -4.09 16.00
N VAL A 223 -11.01 -2.76 15.86
CA VAL A 223 -9.82 -1.91 15.81
C VAL A 223 -9.14 -1.90 17.17
N LYS A 224 -7.90 -2.37 17.22
CA LYS A 224 -7.10 -2.47 18.44
C LYS A 224 -6.24 -1.23 18.68
N ALA A 225 -5.76 -0.59 17.60
CA ALA A 225 -4.93 0.59 17.69
C ALA A 225 -4.91 1.39 16.38
N VAL A 226 -4.61 2.68 16.53
CA VAL A 226 -4.25 3.58 15.44
C VAL A 226 -2.98 4.32 15.85
N PHE A 227 -1.94 4.21 15.05
CA PHE A 227 -0.62 4.75 15.32
C PHE A 227 -0.20 5.81 14.32
N ASP A 228 0.72 6.67 14.72
CA ASP A 228 1.36 7.69 13.89
C ASP A 228 2.50 7.06 13.11
N GLU A 229 2.35 6.97 11.78
CA GLU A 229 3.33 6.35 10.87
C GLU A 229 3.75 4.92 11.32
N ASP A 230 4.97 4.51 10.98
CA ASP A 230 5.55 3.23 11.40
C ASP A 230 6.11 3.33 12.83
N SER A 231 5.27 3.77 13.75
CA SER A 231 5.61 3.91 15.17
C SER A 231 4.51 3.32 16.05
N PHE A 232 4.78 3.16 17.33
CA PHE A 232 3.76 2.79 18.32
C PHE A 232 3.24 3.99 19.10
N LEU A 233 3.45 5.20 18.58
CA LEU A 233 2.95 6.43 19.16
C LEU A 233 1.50 6.71 18.75
N PRO A 234 0.71 7.37 19.59
CA PRO A 234 -0.66 7.74 19.23
C PRO A 234 -0.69 8.74 18.06
N LEU A 235 -1.73 8.62 17.22
CA LEU A 235 -1.99 9.56 16.14
C LEU A 235 -2.15 10.99 16.67
N ARG A 236 -1.54 11.95 15.99
CA ARG A 236 -1.62 13.38 16.26
C ARG A 236 -2.48 14.07 15.20
N LYS A 237 -2.84 15.33 15.45
CA LYS A 237 -3.63 16.13 14.50
C LYS A 237 -2.88 16.46 13.20
N ASP A 238 -1.54 16.46 13.26
CA ASP A 238 -0.62 16.76 12.16
C ASP A 238 0.09 15.50 11.63
N SER A 239 -0.33 14.31 12.05
CA SER A 239 0.18 13.05 11.52
C SER A 239 -0.15 12.95 10.04
N GLN A 240 0.87 12.64 9.24
CA GLN A 240 0.71 12.52 7.79
C GLN A 240 0.23 11.14 7.35
N ARG A 241 0.52 10.10 8.15
CA ARG A 241 0.16 8.72 7.90
C ARG A 241 -0.36 8.08 9.17
N ALA A 242 -1.42 7.32 9.04
CA ALA A 242 -1.98 6.53 10.14
C ALA A 242 -1.82 5.04 9.83
N VAL A 243 -1.34 4.26 10.80
CA VAL A 243 -1.35 2.80 10.72
C VAL A 243 -2.46 2.28 11.60
N ILE A 244 -3.36 1.49 11.03
CA ILE A 244 -4.52 0.90 11.71
C ILE A 244 -4.26 -0.59 11.88
N ALA A 245 -4.41 -1.08 13.12
CA ALA A 245 -4.38 -2.50 13.43
C ALA A 245 -5.76 -2.95 13.94
N ALA A 246 -6.33 -3.92 13.25
CA ALA A 246 -7.64 -4.48 13.56
C ALA A 246 -7.55 -6.01 13.67
N VAL A 247 -8.41 -6.62 14.48
CA VAL A 247 -8.45 -8.07 14.72
C VAL A 247 -9.82 -8.60 14.37
N LYS A 248 -9.88 -9.70 13.63
CA LYS A 248 -11.12 -10.39 13.26
C LYS A 248 -11.83 -10.95 14.49
N LYS A 249 -13.13 -10.61 14.65
CA LYS A 249 -14.00 -11.05 15.75
C LYS A 249 -14.36 -12.52 15.69
#